data_ead8eddf2e7e8e7d1b1f20c12b2dcbb3
#
_entry.id   ead8eddf2e7e8e7d1b1f20c12b2dcbb3
#
_cell.length_a   1.000
_cell.length_b   1.000
_cell.length_c   1.000
_cell.angle_alpha   90.00
_cell.angle_beta   90.00
_cell.angle_gamma   90.00
#
_symmetry.space_group_name_H-M   'P 1'
#
loop_
_entity.id
_entity.type
_entity.pdbx_description
1 polymer ?
#
loop_
_entity_poly.entity_id
_entity_poly.type
_entity_poly.pdbx_seq_one_letter_code
_entity_poly.pdbx_strand_id
1 'polypeptide(L)'
;MDPKGAAKGAKVGGVGLSEAEKKKKLLRANKLTKHVVTRWYRSPEVILLQQERDYVYGVDIWSIGCIFAELLQMHQKNCPDHKQRKVLFPGRTCFPFSTKDPFDYQHRTDQLRVVFNLIGTPSASEIERFRDKNVQIYLNNMTPSKPESLGAKFPATNGHGIKLLTDMLRFDVTKRITVEDALKSPFFENVRDEAAEVRAAKKENFEFEDIDIDIKKLRGLILEEILYFNPEWKKQLKLELMGKQERIRRLQRRRYRPDLPD
;
A
#
# COMPACT_ATOMS: atom_id res chain seq x y z
N MET A 1 44.99 -43.18 23.24
CA MET A 1 45.57 -42.54 22.03
C MET A 1 44.52 -41.61 21.45
N ASP A 2 44.67 -40.36 21.78
CA ASP A 2 43.98 -39.25 21.08
C ASP A 2 44.53 -39.07 19.68
N PRO A 3 43.75 -38.53 18.71
CA PRO A 3 43.97 -37.13 18.44
C PRO A 3 42.71 -36.27 18.17
N LYS A 4 42.81 -35.13 18.73
CA LYS A 4 42.04 -33.90 18.51
C LYS A 4 42.04 -33.48 17.04
N GLY A 5 40.84 -33.07 16.56
CA GLY A 5 40.67 -32.34 15.32
C GLY A 5 39.59 -31.29 15.49
N ALA A 6 39.96 -30.11 16.01
CA ALA A 6 39.08 -28.98 16.20
C ALA A 6 38.84 -28.24 14.87
N ALA A 7 37.66 -28.34 14.31
CA ALA A 7 37.21 -27.44 13.22
C ALA A 7 36.85 -26.08 13.78
N LYS A 8 37.64 -25.05 13.45
CA LYS A 8 37.40 -23.66 13.74
C LYS A 8 36.18 -23.17 12.90
N GLY A 9 35.05 -22.98 13.56
CA GLY A 9 33.92 -22.27 12.96
C GLY A 9 34.27 -20.79 12.73
N ALA A 10 34.32 -20.40 11.48
CA ALA A 10 34.44 -18.98 11.10
C ALA A 10 33.16 -18.24 11.51
N LYS A 11 33.25 -17.38 12.50
CA LYS A 11 32.23 -16.39 12.80
C LYS A 11 32.18 -15.42 11.62
N VAL A 12 31.11 -15.49 10.82
CA VAL A 12 30.74 -14.44 9.89
C VAL A 12 30.29 -13.26 10.75
N GLY A 13 31.17 -12.27 10.91
CA GLY A 13 30.88 -11.02 11.59
C GLY A 13 29.83 -10.25 10.79
N GLY A 14 28.60 -10.26 11.26
CA GLY A 14 27.59 -9.34 10.76
C GLY A 14 28.03 -7.91 11.09
N VAL A 15 28.39 -7.14 10.06
CA VAL A 15 28.67 -5.70 10.17
C VAL A 15 27.36 -5.02 10.56
N GLY A 16 27.20 -4.71 11.83
CA GLY A 16 26.05 -3.97 12.33
C GLY A 16 26.01 -2.59 11.66
N LEU A 17 24.85 -2.23 11.13
CA LEU A 17 24.60 -0.91 10.54
C LEU A 17 24.99 0.19 11.55
N SER A 18 25.70 1.21 11.07
CA SER A 18 26.03 2.40 11.87
C SER A 18 24.77 3.12 12.35
N GLU A 19 24.85 3.89 13.43
CA GLU A 19 23.70 4.68 13.93
C GLU A 19 23.18 5.66 12.86
N ALA A 20 24.04 6.18 12.00
CA ALA A 20 23.64 7.02 10.86
C ALA A 20 22.85 6.23 9.81
N GLU A 21 23.24 4.98 9.51
CA GLU A 21 22.51 4.09 8.59
C GLU A 21 21.20 3.64 9.19
N LYS A 22 21.16 3.33 10.48
CA LYS A 22 19.90 3.02 11.20
C LYS A 22 18.95 4.21 11.17
N LYS A 23 19.44 5.42 11.41
CA LYS A 23 18.67 6.67 11.33
C LYS A 23 18.20 6.95 9.91
N LYS A 24 19.04 6.70 8.89
CA LYS A 24 18.69 6.83 7.46
C LYS A 24 17.65 5.78 7.05
N LYS A 25 17.76 4.53 7.52
CA LYS A 25 16.79 3.45 7.32
C LYS A 25 15.45 3.77 8.00
N LEU A 26 15.49 4.33 9.20
CA LEU A 26 14.30 4.80 9.92
C LEU A 26 13.60 5.96 9.21
N LEU A 27 14.38 6.93 8.69
CA LEU A 27 13.87 8.06 7.91
C LEU A 27 13.28 7.63 6.56
N ARG A 28 13.81 6.56 5.94
CA ARG A 28 13.27 5.98 4.70
C ARG A 28 12.00 5.19 4.94
N ALA A 29 11.95 4.38 6.01
CA ALA A 29 10.74 3.67 6.43
C ALA A 29 9.56 4.63 6.74
N ASN A 30 9.87 5.88 7.13
CA ASN A 30 8.89 6.92 7.41
C ASN A 30 8.47 7.74 6.16
N LYS A 31 9.07 7.48 4.98
CA LYS A 31 8.65 8.12 3.72
C LYS A 31 7.64 7.25 2.96
N LEU A 32 6.57 6.84 3.64
CA LEU A 32 5.39 6.35 2.92
C LEU A 32 4.89 7.49 2.01
N THR A 33 4.70 7.16 0.74
CA THR A 33 4.21 8.12 -0.25
C THR A 33 2.84 8.60 0.18
N LYS A 34 2.68 9.92 0.36
CA LYS A 34 1.44 10.56 0.84
C LYS A 34 0.22 10.30 -0.06
N HIS A 35 0.41 9.74 -1.25
CA HIS A 35 -0.63 9.47 -2.25
C HIS A 35 -0.73 7.99 -2.62
N VAL A 36 -0.67 7.11 -1.63
CA VAL A 36 -0.88 5.66 -1.83
C VAL A 36 -2.38 5.40 -1.88
N VAL A 37 -2.82 4.55 -2.78
CA VAL A 37 -4.20 4.11 -2.95
C VAL A 37 -5.16 5.20 -3.44
N THR A 38 -6.15 4.84 -4.22
CA THR A 38 -7.25 5.72 -4.63
C THR A 38 -7.97 6.23 -3.39
N ARG A 39 -8.26 7.55 -3.32
CA ARG A 39 -8.82 8.22 -2.16
C ARG A 39 -9.99 7.48 -1.51
N TRP A 40 -10.90 6.96 -2.31
CA TRP A 40 -12.13 6.31 -1.83
C TRP A 40 -11.91 5.00 -1.08
N TYR A 41 -10.76 4.35 -1.28
CA TYR A 41 -10.38 3.09 -0.61
C TYR A 41 -9.30 3.30 0.45
N ARG A 42 -8.90 4.56 0.68
CA ARG A 42 -7.85 4.89 1.62
C ARG A 42 -8.35 4.79 3.05
N SER A 43 -7.64 4.03 3.87
CA SER A 43 -7.97 3.86 5.29
C SER A 43 -7.72 5.13 6.12
N PRO A 44 -8.47 5.33 7.23
CA PRO A 44 -8.33 6.51 8.06
C PRO A 44 -6.92 6.76 8.58
N GLU A 45 -6.21 5.71 8.99
CA GLU A 45 -4.84 5.81 9.50
C GLU A 45 -3.85 6.30 8.45
N VAL A 46 -4.05 5.94 7.17
CA VAL A 46 -3.24 6.47 6.07
C VAL A 46 -3.54 7.94 5.82
N ILE A 47 -4.81 8.35 5.92
CA ILE A 47 -5.22 9.75 5.78
C ILE A 47 -4.64 10.59 6.91
N LEU A 48 -4.69 10.08 8.14
CA LEU A 48 -4.19 10.74 9.35
C LEU A 48 -2.67 10.67 9.50
N LEU A 49 -1.96 10.07 8.50
CA LEU A 49 -0.51 9.95 8.49
C LEU A 49 0.06 9.28 9.76
N GLN A 50 -0.65 8.29 10.28
CA GLN A 50 -0.09 7.47 11.35
C GLN A 50 1.22 6.84 10.88
N GLN A 51 2.34 7.28 11.45
CA GLN A 51 3.69 6.80 11.11
C GLN A 51 4.04 5.51 11.88
N GLU A 52 3.09 4.89 12.56
CA GLU A 52 3.33 3.71 13.38
C GLU A 52 3.34 2.44 12.54
N ARG A 53 4.33 1.59 12.80
CA ARG A 53 4.68 0.40 12.02
C ARG A 53 3.60 -0.68 11.98
N ASP A 54 2.54 -0.57 12.76
CA ASP A 54 1.59 -1.65 13.00
C ASP A 54 0.36 -1.63 12.07
N TYR A 55 0.25 -0.64 11.17
CA TYR A 55 -0.93 -0.52 10.30
C TYR A 55 -0.83 -1.27 8.96
N VAL A 56 0.33 -1.85 8.65
CA VAL A 56 0.67 -2.36 7.32
C VAL A 56 -0.39 -3.31 6.74
N TYR A 57 -0.89 -4.25 7.51
CA TYR A 57 -1.86 -5.25 7.03
C TYR A 57 -3.32 -4.76 7.09
N GLY A 58 -3.67 -3.97 8.08
CA GLY A 58 -5.03 -3.46 8.26
C GLY A 58 -5.48 -2.50 7.17
N VAL A 59 -4.54 -1.82 6.48
CA VAL A 59 -4.83 -0.91 5.36
C VAL A 59 -5.51 -1.65 4.21
N ASP A 60 -5.02 -2.83 3.85
CA ASP A 60 -5.58 -3.63 2.76
C ASP A 60 -6.95 -4.20 3.13
N ILE A 61 -7.13 -4.61 4.39
CA ILE A 61 -8.45 -5.08 4.89
C ILE A 61 -9.51 -3.98 4.77
N TRP A 62 -9.16 -2.72 5.09
CA TRP A 62 -10.07 -1.59 4.87
C TRP A 62 -10.45 -1.44 3.41
N SER A 63 -9.47 -1.47 2.51
CA SER A 63 -9.68 -1.35 1.07
C SER A 63 -10.59 -2.48 0.53
N ILE A 64 -10.36 -3.72 0.99
CA ILE A 64 -11.20 -4.88 0.68
C ILE A 64 -12.60 -4.69 1.23
N GLY A 65 -12.76 -4.15 2.44
CA GLY A 65 -14.07 -3.81 3.02
C GLY A 65 -14.85 -2.82 2.17
N CYS A 66 -14.20 -1.80 1.61
CA CYS A 66 -14.82 -0.87 0.67
C CYS A 66 -15.30 -1.58 -0.61
N ILE A 67 -14.47 -2.45 -1.19
CA ILE A 67 -14.82 -3.25 -2.37
C ILE A 67 -15.98 -4.21 -2.03
N PHE A 68 -15.94 -4.86 -0.86
CA PHE A 68 -16.99 -5.75 -0.41
C PHE A 68 -18.34 -5.03 -0.32
N ALA A 69 -18.36 -3.79 0.22
CA ALA A 69 -19.57 -2.97 0.25
C ALA A 69 -20.11 -2.63 -1.16
N GLU A 70 -19.23 -2.47 -2.15
CA GLU A 70 -19.66 -2.29 -3.55
C GLU A 70 -20.23 -3.57 -4.15
N LEU A 71 -19.61 -4.72 -3.86
CA LEU A 71 -20.13 -6.03 -4.28
C LEU A 71 -21.51 -6.33 -3.69
N LEU A 72 -21.76 -5.95 -2.43
CA LEU A 72 -23.07 -6.10 -1.80
C LEU A 72 -24.17 -5.32 -2.55
N GLN A 73 -23.83 -4.20 -3.20
CA GLN A 73 -24.78 -3.45 -4.05
C GLN A 73 -25.15 -4.19 -5.35
N MET A 74 -24.45 -5.26 -5.71
CA MET A 74 -24.82 -6.07 -6.88
C MET A 74 -26.12 -6.85 -6.64
N HIS A 75 -26.50 -7.09 -5.40
CA HIS A 75 -27.77 -7.70 -5.06
C HIS A 75 -28.92 -6.70 -5.27
N GLN A 76 -29.93 -7.08 -6.07
CA GLN A 76 -31.01 -6.19 -6.48
C GLN A 76 -31.79 -5.55 -5.31
N LYS A 77 -31.98 -6.26 -4.20
CA LYS A 77 -32.63 -5.69 -3.01
C LYS A 77 -31.78 -4.67 -2.27
N ASN A 78 -30.44 -4.70 -2.43
CA ASN A 78 -29.55 -3.70 -1.83
C ASN A 78 -29.42 -2.45 -2.74
N CYS A 79 -29.48 -2.63 -4.06
CA CYS A 79 -29.45 -1.53 -5.02
C CYS A 79 -30.25 -1.96 -6.29
N PRO A 80 -31.54 -1.59 -6.40
CA PRO A 80 -32.39 -1.98 -7.51
C PRO A 80 -31.91 -1.50 -8.87
N ASP A 81 -31.37 -0.29 -8.95
CA ASP A 81 -30.84 0.29 -10.17
C ASP A 81 -29.31 0.27 -10.16
N HIS A 82 -28.72 -0.48 -11.09
CA HIS A 82 -27.26 -0.56 -11.23
C HIS A 82 -26.57 0.79 -11.46
N LYS A 83 -27.28 1.78 -12.04
CA LYS A 83 -26.77 3.15 -12.25
C LYS A 83 -26.62 3.93 -10.94
N GLN A 84 -27.29 3.49 -9.87
CA GLN A 84 -27.22 4.11 -8.55
C GLN A 84 -26.13 3.51 -7.65
N ARG A 85 -25.45 2.45 -8.10
CA ARG A 85 -24.30 1.89 -7.38
C ARG A 85 -23.22 2.91 -7.23
N LYS A 86 -22.69 3.04 -6.03
CA LYS A 86 -21.69 4.06 -5.67
C LYS A 86 -20.61 3.44 -4.80
N VAL A 87 -19.43 4.01 -4.88
CA VAL A 87 -18.38 3.73 -3.91
C VAL A 87 -18.86 4.07 -2.50
N LEU A 88 -18.35 3.32 -1.51
CA LEU A 88 -18.82 3.47 -0.14
C LEU A 88 -18.51 4.85 0.44
N PHE A 89 -17.33 5.38 0.14
CA PHE A 89 -16.81 6.64 0.67
C PHE A 89 -16.41 7.62 -0.45
N PRO A 90 -17.36 8.32 -1.10
CA PRO A 90 -17.11 9.19 -2.26
C PRO A 90 -16.58 10.58 -1.87
N GLY A 91 -15.55 10.66 -1.04
CA GLY A 91 -14.93 11.94 -0.66
C GLY A 91 -14.27 12.65 -1.84
N ARG A 92 -14.40 13.98 -1.90
CA ARG A 92 -13.81 14.83 -2.94
C ARG A 92 -12.49 15.44 -2.53
N THR A 93 -12.31 15.71 -1.24
CA THR A 93 -11.10 16.26 -0.64
C THR A 93 -10.51 15.24 0.35
N CYS A 94 -9.27 15.43 0.76
CA CYS A 94 -8.61 14.57 1.72
C CYS A 94 -7.66 15.43 2.57
N PHE A 95 -8.10 15.79 3.78
CA PHE A 95 -7.22 16.46 4.74
C PHE A 95 -6.04 15.52 5.10
N PRO A 96 -4.81 16.03 5.33
CA PRO A 96 -4.35 17.41 5.11
C PRO A 96 -3.87 17.68 3.67
N PHE A 97 -4.06 16.76 2.72
CA PHE A 97 -3.38 16.77 1.42
C PHE A 97 -4.03 17.66 0.37
N SER A 98 -5.33 17.90 0.48
CA SER A 98 -6.10 18.58 -0.57
C SER A 98 -6.58 19.99 -0.16
N THR A 99 -6.35 20.40 1.08
CA THR A 99 -6.79 21.71 1.57
C THR A 99 -5.63 22.71 1.57
N LYS A 100 -5.86 23.90 1.00
CA LYS A 100 -4.92 25.03 1.11
C LYS A 100 -4.96 25.66 2.50
N ASP A 101 -6.09 25.50 3.20
CA ASP A 101 -6.30 25.96 4.56
C ASP A 101 -6.30 24.76 5.52
N PRO A 102 -5.30 24.64 6.41
CA PRO A 102 -5.23 23.57 7.39
C PRO A 102 -6.36 23.61 8.44
N PHE A 103 -7.15 24.69 8.48
CA PHE A 103 -8.26 24.89 9.41
C PHE A 103 -9.65 24.70 8.80
N ASP A 104 -9.75 24.37 7.50
CA ASP A 104 -11.04 24.07 6.84
C ASP A 104 -11.51 22.65 7.17
N TYR A 105 -11.79 22.39 8.45
CA TYR A 105 -12.22 21.09 8.98
C TYR A 105 -13.66 20.71 8.64
N GLN A 106 -14.42 21.61 8.00
CA GLN A 106 -15.88 21.45 7.89
C GLN A 106 -16.35 21.04 6.49
N HIS A 107 -15.45 20.74 5.56
CA HIS A 107 -15.89 20.33 4.23
C HIS A 107 -16.66 19.00 4.30
N ARG A 108 -17.96 19.06 4.03
CA ARG A 108 -18.86 17.88 4.00
C ARG A 108 -18.40 16.80 3.04
N THR A 109 -17.50 17.11 2.12
CA THR A 109 -16.94 16.21 1.11
C THR A 109 -15.54 15.73 1.44
N ASP A 110 -15.00 16.06 2.63
CA ASP A 110 -13.74 15.51 3.08
C ASP A 110 -13.85 14.00 3.31
N GLN A 111 -12.83 13.26 2.91
CA GLN A 111 -12.84 11.80 2.95
C GLN A 111 -13.08 11.24 4.35
N LEU A 112 -12.42 11.79 5.39
CA LEU A 112 -12.63 11.34 6.76
C LEU A 112 -14.03 11.68 7.26
N ARG A 113 -14.57 12.84 6.86
CA ARG A 113 -15.94 13.20 7.20
C ARG A 113 -16.94 12.21 6.61
N VAL A 114 -16.75 11.84 5.35
CA VAL A 114 -17.60 10.84 4.68
C VAL A 114 -17.49 9.48 5.37
N VAL A 115 -16.28 9.08 5.76
CA VAL A 115 -16.05 7.84 6.52
C VAL A 115 -16.79 7.89 7.87
N PHE A 116 -16.60 8.94 8.67
CA PHE A 116 -17.19 9.03 10.00
C PHE A 116 -18.70 9.25 10.00
N ASN A 117 -19.28 9.73 8.91
CA ASN A 117 -20.73 9.73 8.76
C ASN A 117 -21.30 8.30 8.74
N LEU A 118 -20.56 7.32 8.21
CA LEU A 118 -21.00 5.94 8.17
C LEU A 118 -20.63 5.16 9.44
N ILE A 119 -19.34 5.22 9.85
CA ILE A 119 -18.85 4.39 10.96
C ILE A 119 -18.97 5.05 12.33
N GLY A 120 -19.38 6.33 12.39
CA GLY A 120 -19.35 7.17 13.59
C GLY A 120 -18.00 7.85 13.81
N THR A 121 -18.01 8.97 14.52
CA THR A 121 -16.75 9.63 14.93
C THR A 121 -16.06 8.79 16.01
N PRO A 122 -14.70 8.78 16.02
CA PRO A 122 -13.94 8.04 17.01
C PRO A 122 -14.19 8.60 18.42
N SER A 123 -14.10 7.74 19.40
CA SER A 123 -14.20 8.09 20.81
C SER A 123 -12.98 8.89 21.28
N ALA A 124 -13.13 9.63 22.39
CA ALA A 124 -12.01 10.37 22.99
C ALA A 124 -10.81 9.45 23.28
N SER A 125 -11.04 8.25 23.78
CA SER A 125 -9.97 7.27 24.07
C SER A 125 -9.26 6.76 22.80
N GLU A 126 -9.94 6.72 21.66
CA GLU A 126 -9.32 6.39 20.37
C GLU A 126 -8.52 7.58 19.83
N ILE A 127 -9.00 8.81 20.05
CA ILE A 127 -8.29 10.04 19.62
C ILE A 127 -7.02 10.25 20.44
N GLU A 128 -7.06 10.01 21.75
CA GLU A 128 -5.90 10.16 22.64
C GLU A 128 -4.72 9.24 22.30
N ARG A 129 -4.96 8.13 21.60
CA ARG A 129 -3.91 7.19 21.16
C ARG A 129 -3.03 7.75 20.04
N PHE A 130 -3.46 8.80 19.34
CA PHE A 130 -2.63 9.45 18.32
C PHE A 130 -1.53 10.28 18.99
N ARG A 131 -0.28 10.08 18.54
CA ARG A 131 0.86 10.87 19.05
C ARG A 131 0.88 12.29 18.50
N ASP A 132 0.41 12.49 17.28
CA ASP A 132 0.36 13.80 16.65
C ASP A 132 -0.79 14.63 17.22
N LYS A 133 -0.42 15.73 17.89
CA LYS A 133 -1.37 16.67 18.47
C LYS A 133 -2.27 17.34 17.43
N ASN A 134 -1.78 17.58 16.21
CA ASN A 134 -2.59 18.16 15.15
C ASN A 134 -3.70 17.21 14.72
N VAL A 135 -3.42 15.89 14.67
CA VAL A 135 -4.43 14.86 14.42
C VAL A 135 -5.48 14.84 15.53
N GLN A 136 -5.06 14.90 16.80
CA GLN A 136 -6.01 14.97 17.93
C GLN A 136 -6.89 16.22 17.83
N ILE A 137 -6.30 17.40 17.58
CA ILE A 137 -7.04 18.66 17.40
C ILE A 137 -8.03 18.55 16.25
N TYR A 138 -7.59 18.02 15.12
CA TYR A 138 -8.45 17.82 13.96
C TYR A 138 -9.66 16.94 14.27
N LEU A 139 -9.44 15.76 14.86
CA LEU A 139 -10.50 14.82 15.20
C LEU A 139 -11.46 15.37 16.26
N ASN A 140 -10.95 16.07 17.29
CA ASN A 140 -11.78 16.68 18.33
C ASN A 140 -12.64 17.84 17.82
N ASN A 141 -12.21 18.55 16.77
CA ASN A 141 -12.98 19.63 16.15
C ASN A 141 -14.02 19.14 15.13
N MET A 142 -14.06 17.84 14.84
CA MET A 142 -15.08 17.28 13.93
C MET A 142 -16.46 17.28 14.62
N THR A 143 -17.49 17.64 13.88
CA THR A 143 -18.86 17.50 14.37
C THR A 143 -19.16 16.02 14.64
N PRO A 144 -19.59 15.62 15.85
CA PRO A 144 -19.90 14.25 16.14
C PRO A 144 -20.97 13.65 15.21
N SER A 145 -20.73 12.42 14.78
CA SER A 145 -21.68 11.63 13.99
C SER A 145 -21.88 10.27 14.62
N LYS A 146 -23.13 9.85 14.70
CA LYS A 146 -23.47 8.47 15.12
C LYS A 146 -23.26 7.52 13.95
N PRO A 147 -22.84 6.26 14.17
CA PRO A 147 -22.72 5.28 13.11
C PRO A 147 -24.08 5.00 12.44
N GLU A 148 -24.08 4.88 11.12
CA GLU A 148 -25.23 4.40 10.35
C GLU A 148 -25.35 2.88 10.45
N SER A 149 -26.57 2.36 10.31
CA SER A 149 -26.79 0.91 10.25
C SER A 149 -26.40 0.35 8.89
N LEU A 150 -25.31 -0.43 8.84
CA LEU A 150 -24.94 -1.17 7.62
C LEU A 150 -26.02 -2.19 7.22
N GLY A 151 -26.74 -2.78 8.19
CA GLY A 151 -27.86 -3.67 7.91
C GLY A 151 -29.03 -2.96 7.21
N ALA A 152 -29.32 -1.71 7.58
CA ALA A 152 -30.33 -0.90 6.89
C ALA A 152 -29.84 -0.50 5.48
N LYS A 153 -28.54 -0.27 5.30
CA LYS A 153 -27.95 0.06 4.01
C LYS A 153 -27.89 -1.14 3.04
N PHE A 154 -27.72 -2.35 3.56
CA PHE A 154 -27.62 -3.60 2.79
C PHE A 154 -28.63 -4.64 3.30
N PRO A 155 -29.95 -4.41 3.12
CA PRO A 155 -31.01 -5.24 3.73
C PRO A 155 -31.07 -6.67 3.21
N ALA A 156 -30.50 -6.98 2.06
CA ALA A 156 -30.39 -8.33 1.54
C ALA A 156 -29.20 -9.14 2.06
N THR A 157 -28.31 -8.48 2.80
CA THR A 157 -27.10 -9.12 3.33
C THR A 157 -27.40 -9.73 4.69
N ASN A 158 -27.02 -10.99 4.89
CA ASN A 158 -27.22 -11.67 6.17
C ASN A 158 -26.36 -11.07 7.28
N GLY A 159 -26.67 -11.39 8.55
CA GLY A 159 -25.97 -10.85 9.71
C GLY A 159 -24.45 -11.12 9.71
N HIS A 160 -24.03 -12.27 9.16
CA HIS A 160 -22.60 -12.61 9.07
C HIS A 160 -21.86 -11.71 8.08
N GLY A 161 -22.47 -11.38 6.93
CA GLY A 161 -21.88 -10.45 5.98
C GLY A 161 -21.81 -9.02 6.51
N ILE A 162 -22.87 -8.56 7.22
CA ILE A 162 -22.86 -7.24 7.88
C ILE A 162 -21.79 -7.18 8.98
N LYS A 163 -21.66 -8.24 9.78
CA LYS A 163 -20.63 -8.33 10.81
C LYS A 163 -19.24 -8.27 10.19
N LEU A 164 -18.98 -9.07 9.15
CA LEU A 164 -17.70 -9.08 8.45
C LEU A 164 -17.34 -7.69 7.91
N LEU A 165 -18.28 -7.03 7.22
CA LEU A 165 -18.08 -5.66 6.71
C LEU A 165 -17.77 -4.68 7.85
N THR A 166 -18.51 -4.76 8.96
CA THR A 166 -18.29 -3.92 10.14
C THR A 166 -16.89 -4.10 10.70
N ASP A 167 -16.42 -5.36 10.81
CA ASP A 167 -15.12 -5.68 11.38
C ASP A 167 -13.96 -5.31 10.44
N MET A 168 -14.18 -5.30 9.10
CA MET A 168 -13.24 -4.78 8.13
C MET A 168 -13.11 -3.25 8.17
N LEU A 169 -14.20 -2.54 8.49
CA LEU A 169 -14.26 -1.08 8.50
C LEU A 169 -14.09 -0.48 9.92
N ARG A 170 -13.44 -1.19 10.82
CA ARG A 170 -13.08 -0.66 12.14
C ARG A 170 -12.09 0.48 12.02
N PHE A 171 -12.37 1.61 12.69
CA PHE A 171 -11.45 2.75 12.75
C PHE A 171 -10.13 2.37 13.41
N ASP A 172 -10.21 1.78 14.61
CA ASP A 172 -9.05 1.28 15.34
C ASP A 172 -8.46 0.07 14.61
N VAL A 173 -7.31 0.26 13.96
CA VAL A 173 -6.62 -0.77 13.16
C VAL A 173 -6.29 -2.01 13.99
N THR A 174 -6.06 -1.86 15.31
CA THR A 174 -5.76 -2.99 16.20
C THR A 174 -6.97 -3.88 16.50
N LYS A 175 -8.19 -3.35 16.27
CA LYS A 175 -9.45 -4.06 16.39
C LYS A 175 -10.05 -4.46 15.05
N ARG A 176 -9.40 -4.06 13.94
CA ARG A 176 -9.82 -4.46 12.61
C ARG A 176 -9.52 -5.95 12.42
N ILE A 177 -10.44 -6.65 11.75
CA ILE A 177 -10.31 -8.09 11.53
C ILE A 177 -9.03 -8.42 10.75
N THR A 178 -8.39 -9.54 11.07
CA THR A 178 -7.24 -10.05 10.32
C THR A 178 -7.70 -10.79 9.06
N VAL A 179 -6.79 -11.06 8.12
CA VAL A 179 -7.08 -11.87 6.92
C VAL A 179 -7.55 -13.26 7.32
N GLU A 180 -6.84 -13.88 8.26
CA GLU A 180 -7.13 -15.23 8.75
C GLU A 180 -8.52 -15.32 9.38
N ASP A 181 -8.89 -14.33 10.19
CA ASP A 181 -10.21 -14.31 10.84
C ASP A 181 -11.32 -13.93 9.86
N ALA A 182 -11.03 -13.08 8.88
CA ALA A 182 -11.97 -12.73 7.83
C ALA A 182 -12.32 -13.96 6.97
N LEU A 183 -11.33 -14.76 6.58
CA LEU A 183 -11.54 -16.02 5.83
C LEU A 183 -12.33 -17.05 6.62
N LYS A 184 -12.20 -17.06 7.96
CA LYS A 184 -12.99 -17.95 8.84
C LYS A 184 -14.41 -17.44 9.11
N SER A 185 -14.78 -16.29 8.57
CA SER A 185 -16.13 -15.76 8.79
C SER A 185 -17.19 -16.75 8.32
N PRO A 186 -18.27 -16.97 9.11
CA PRO A 186 -19.39 -17.78 8.68
C PRO A 186 -20.07 -17.29 7.40
N PHE A 187 -19.77 -16.07 6.96
CA PHE A 187 -20.22 -15.57 5.66
C PHE A 187 -19.66 -16.39 4.50
N PHE A 188 -18.47 -16.98 4.65
CA PHE A 188 -17.81 -17.79 3.61
C PHE A 188 -17.99 -19.30 3.79
N GLU A 189 -18.75 -19.76 4.79
CA GLU A 189 -18.89 -21.19 5.16
C GLU A 189 -19.13 -22.10 3.96
N ASN A 190 -19.95 -21.68 3.00
CA ASN A 190 -20.33 -22.49 1.85
C ASN A 190 -19.40 -22.35 0.63
N VAL A 191 -18.40 -21.48 0.66
CA VAL A 191 -17.53 -21.19 -0.48
C VAL A 191 -16.05 -21.24 -0.14
N ARG A 192 -15.70 -21.36 1.14
CA ARG A 192 -14.33 -21.41 1.61
C ARG A 192 -13.69 -22.77 1.27
N ASP A 193 -12.51 -22.72 0.68
CA ASP A 193 -11.64 -23.88 0.48
C ASP A 193 -10.35 -23.68 1.25
N GLU A 194 -10.22 -24.32 2.41
CA GLU A 194 -9.03 -24.20 3.26
C GLU A 194 -7.77 -24.75 2.59
N ALA A 195 -7.90 -25.73 1.68
CA ALA A 195 -6.77 -26.31 0.98
C ALA A 195 -6.15 -25.32 -0.04
N ALA A 196 -6.96 -24.37 -0.53
CA ALA A 196 -6.52 -23.32 -1.44
C ALA A 196 -5.85 -22.13 -0.71
N GLU A 197 -5.94 -22.04 0.63
CA GLU A 197 -5.35 -20.97 1.43
C GLU A 197 -3.84 -21.21 1.69
N VAL A 198 -3.05 -21.14 0.62
CA VAL A 198 -1.60 -21.40 0.70
C VAL A 198 -0.87 -20.17 1.24
N ARG A 199 -0.06 -20.37 2.27
CA ARG A 199 0.87 -19.34 2.76
C ARG A 199 2.18 -19.37 1.98
N ALA A 200 2.76 -18.20 1.74
CA ALA A 200 4.08 -18.10 1.15
C ALA A 200 5.12 -18.84 2.01
N ALA A 201 5.96 -19.67 1.39
CA ALA A 201 6.98 -20.46 2.09
C ALA A 201 8.04 -19.58 2.77
N LYS A 202 8.28 -18.39 2.21
CA LYS A 202 9.22 -17.40 2.77
C LYS A 202 8.66 -15.99 2.57
N LYS A 203 9.10 -15.07 3.41
CA LYS A 203 8.86 -13.65 3.23
C LYS A 203 9.72 -13.15 2.06
N GLU A 204 9.11 -12.46 1.09
CA GLU A 204 9.87 -11.77 0.05
C GLU A 204 10.65 -10.60 0.64
N ASN A 205 11.88 -10.42 0.15
CA ASN A 205 12.78 -9.35 0.56
C ASN A 205 13.02 -8.42 -0.63
N PHE A 206 12.59 -7.18 -0.51
CA PHE A 206 12.80 -6.16 -1.54
C PHE A 206 14.10 -5.40 -1.27
N GLU A 207 15.25 -6.07 -1.46
CA GLU A 207 16.57 -5.50 -1.20
C GLU A 207 16.83 -4.19 -1.96
N PHE A 208 16.19 -4.01 -3.10
CA PHE A 208 16.28 -2.78 -3.89
C PHE A 208 15.67 -1.55 -3.18
N GLU A 209 14.74 -1.73 -2.24
CA GLU A 209 14.17 -0.63 -1.45
C GLU A 209 15.16 -0.06 -0.43
N ASP A 210 16.14 -0.87 -0.01
CA ASP A 210 17.17 -0.47 0.93
C ASP A 210 18.35 0.28 0.25
N ILE A 211 18.41 0.29 -1.09
CA ILE A 211 19.51 0.88 -1.86
C ILE A 211 19.13 2.31 -2.28
N ASP A 212 20.08 3.24 -2.13
CA ASP A 212 19.94 4.59 -2.69
C ASP A 212 20.17 4.53 -4.20
N ILE A 213 19.10 4.50 -4.95
CA ILE A 213 19.13 4.30 -6.41
C ILE A 213 18.87 5.64 -7.08
N ASP A 214 19.83 6.12 -7.87
CA ASP A 214 19.60 7.24 -8.78
C ASP A 214 18.71 6.80 -9.98
N ILE A 215 18.16 7.79 -10.69
CA ILE A 215 17.26 7.53 -11.84
C ILE A 215 17.95 6.69 -12.92
N LYS A 216 19.28 6.85 -13.13
CA LYS A 216 20.02 6.12 -14.15
C LYS A 216 20.14 4.64 -13.78
N LYS A 217 20.44 4.34 -12.53
CA LYS A 217 20.52 2.97 -11.99
C LYS A 217 19.13 2.31 -11.97
N LEU A 218 18.09 3.06 -11.57
CA LEU A 218 16.72 2.57 -11.60
C LEU A 218 16.27 2.17 -13.01
N ARG A 219 16.57 3.00 -14.02
CA ARG A 219 16.31 2.67 -15.42
C ARG A 219 17.05 1.41 -15.90
N GLY A 220 18.30 1.21 -15.41
CA GLY A 220 19.07 -0.01 -15.68
C GLY A 220 18.36 -1.25 -15.12
N LEU A 221 17.95 -1.24 -13.85
CA LEU A 221 17.25 -2.34 -13.21
C LEU A 221 15.93 -2.66 -13.91
N ILE A 222 15.14 -1.64 -14.27
CA ILE A 222 13.88 -1.84 -15.01
C ILE A 222 14.18 -2.48 -16.38
N LEU A 223 15.23 -2.03 -17.08
CA LEU A 223 15.61 -2.62 -18.36
C LEU A 223 16.04 -4.08 -18.23
N GLU A 224 16.82 -4.42 -17.20
CA GLU A 224 17.22 -5.79 -16.90
C GLU A 224 16.00 -6.69 -16.68
N GLU A 225 15.02 -6.21 -15.90
CA GLU A 225 13.78 -6.93 -15.64
C GLU A 225 12.96 -7.14 -16.92
N ILE A 226 12.81 -6.10 -17.75
CA ILE A 226 12.14 -6.20 -19.05
C ILE A 226 12.82 -7.25 -19.93
N LEU A 227 14.16 -7.25 -19.98
CA LEU A 227 14.93 -8.20 -20.79
C LEU A 227 14.92 -9.63 -20.23
N TYR A 228 14.68 -9.78 -18.95
CA TYR A 228 14.48 -11.10 -18.32
C TYR A 228 13.20 -11.77 -18.86
N PHE A 229 12.10 -11.03 -18.91
CA PHE A 229 10.82 -11.53 -19.42
C PHE A 229 10.72 -11.53 -20.96
N ASN A 230 11.62 -10.83 -21.65
CA ASN A 230 11.64 -10.74 -23.12
C ASN A 230 13.04 -11.02 -23.66
N PRO A 231 13.51 -12.28 -23.63
CA PRO A 231 14.89 -12.62 -23.99
C PRO A 231 15.23 -12.36 -25.45
N GLU A 232 14.25 -12.35 -26.36
CA GLU A 232 14.43 -11.97 -27.78
C GLU A 232 14.82 -10.50 -27.95
N TRP A 233 14.31 -9.60 -27.10
CA TRP A 233 14.67 -8.18 -27.13
C TRP A 233 16.12 -7.95 -26.72
N LYS A 234 16.66 -8.81 -25.88
CA LYS A 234 18.07 -8.76 -25.48
C LYS A 234 19.01 -8.92 -26.68
N LYS A 235 18.66 -9.81 -27.63
CA LYS A 235 19.43 -10.01 -28.88
C LYS A 235 19.34 -8.77 -29.76
N GLN A 236 18.13 -8.24 -29.94
CA GLN A 236 17.88 -7.06 -30.77
C GLN A 236 18.59 -5.81 -30.24
N LEU A 237 18.47 -5.55 -28.93
CA LEU A 237 19.14 -4.43 -28.26
C LEU A 237 20.67 -4.53 -28.40
N LYS A 238 21.24 -5.73 -28.27
CA LYS A 238 22.70 -5.96 -28.47
C LYS A 238 23.13 -5.60 -29.88
N LEU A 239 22.37 -5.99 -30.91
CA LEU A 239 22.66 -5.66 -32.31
C LEU A 239 22.59 -4.14 -32.54
N GLU A 240 21.57 -3.47 -32.00
CA GLU A 240 21.45 -2.01 -32.15
C GLU A 240 22.60 -1.26 -31.44
N LEU A 241 23.00 -1.70 -30.24
CA LEU A 241 24.12 -1.09 -29.52
C LEU A 241 25.45 -1.28 -30.26
N MET A 242 25.67 -2.46 -30.84
CA MET A 242 26.85 -2.73 -31.69
C MET A 242 26.86 -1.82 -32.92
N GLY A 243 25.72 -1.66 -33.59
CA GLY A 243 25.58 -0.78 -34.72
C GLY A 243 25.84 0.71 -34.40
N LYS A 244 25.34 1.17 -33.23
CA LYS A 244 25.62 2.53 -32.74
C LYS A 244 27.11 2.74 -32.40
N GLN A 245 27.75 1.77 -31.79
CA GLN A 245 29.21 1.85 -31.49
C GLN A 245 30.05 1.89 -32.76
N GLU A 246 29.72 1.09 -33.75
CA GLU A 246 30.38 1.09 -35.06
C GLU A 246 30.23 2.44 -35.76
N ARG A 247 29.01 3.01 -35.77
CA ARG A 247 28.74 4.35 -36.30
C ARG A 247 29.56 5.44 -35.60
N ILE A 248 29.66 5.39 -34.28
CA ILE A 248 30.48 6.33 -33.49
C ILE A 248 31.97 6.18 -33.87
N ARG A 249 32.47 4.95 -33.98
CA ARG A 249 33.86 4.69 -34.41
C ARG A 249 34.15 5.24 -35.80
N ARG A 250 33.23 5.09 -36.73
CA ARG A 250 33.35 5.65 -38.08
C ARG A 250 33.39 7.18 -38.07
N LEU A 251 32.53 7.82 -37.29
CA LEU A 251 32.52 9.27 -37.13
C LEU A 251 33.81 9.80 -36.47
N GLN A 252 34.34 9.09 -35.47
CA GLN A 252 35.61 9.43 -34.86
C GLN A 252 36.79 9.28 -35.82
N ARG A 253 36.84 8.21 -36.62
CA ARG A 253 37.87 8.02 -37.68
C ARG A 253 37.82 9.12 -38.72
N ARG A 254 36.63 9.59 -39.14
CA ARG A 254 36.48 10.72 -40.11
C ARG A 254 36.96 12.04 -39.46
N ARG A 255 36.81 12.24 -38.17
CA ARG A 255 37.33 13.44 -37.49
C ARG A 255 38.83 13.50 -37.41
N TYR A 256 39.51 12.35 -37.37
CA TYR A 256 40.97 12.26 -37.23
C TYR A 256 41.70 12.16 -38.60
N ARG A 257 40.97 11.94 -39.72
CA ARG A 257 41.53 11.90 -41.09
C ARG A 257 40.56 12.56 -42.06
N PRO A 258 40.56 13.91 -42.10
CA PRO A 258 39.61 14.63 -43.01
C PRO A 258 39.98 14.54 -44.51
N ASP A 259 41.20 14.10 -44.87
CA ASP A 259 41.75 14.22 -46.20
C ASP A 259 41.82 12.88 -47.00
N LEU A 260 41.17 11.81 -46.53
CA LEU A 260 41.07 10.58 -47.33
C LEU A 260 39.71 10.50 -48.03
N PRO A 261 39.66 10.41 -49.34
CA PRO A 261 38.41 10.15 -50.08
C PRO A 261 37.83 8.80 -49.74
N ASP A 262 36.51 8.68 -49.92
CA ASP A 262 35.68 7.50 -49.57
C ASP A 262 36.15 6.20 -50.24
#